data_a8b37e1ad1de17e72c8b03b666f6f8c9
#
_entry.id   a8b37e1ad1de17e72c8b03b666f6f8c9
#
_cell.length_a   1.000
_cell.length_b   1.000
_cell.length_c   1.000
_cell.angle_alpha   90.00
_cell.angle_beta   90.00
_cell.angle_gamma   90.00
#
_symmetry.space_group_name_H-M   'P 1'
#
loop_
_entity.id
_entity.type
_entity.pdbx_description
1 polymer ?
#
loop_
_entity_poly.entity_id
_entity_poly.type
_entity_poly.pdbx_seq_one_letter_code
_entity_poly.pdbx_strand_id
1 'polypeptide(L)'
;MKTLLCLLIATGVGAALQYAGVPHGLLLGSILTSALIASNLHFAPTVPLGLGYVQVVLGIATGLMFKAWDSHTAAALLPSLGFLFVCLAVQITVAGFWLFRVSGWNLKDSLLAVYPGALAAVFDLLESERASGKVIVVHLVRLLSITVLVSFLIPAQTNLVLAEASPLLTGTLVIVLSLIALCIGIGRVLLRIGVPAPFMLTAIVATGVYVKMGFLPDFQMPPWSVNFATVILGTLIGSKFKDISLADLVRHGRSGVMSVSLMVLIAAAFAVLASRVLGSDPLSLWLAYMPGAIETIAIVAFSGGLNVVFILTHHLVRMVMLHFAPAVLVQARRWRESES
;
A
#
# COMPACT_ATOMS: atom_id res chain seq x y z
N MET A 1 -20.88 -14.19 12.02
CA MET A 1 -20.67 -13.96 13.48
C MET A 1 -19.19 -13.87 13.85
N LYS A 2 -18.34 -14.86 13.53
CA LYS A 2 -16.89 -14.84 13.88
C LYS A 2 -16.11 -13.65 13.32
N THR A 3 -16.34 -13.26 12.04
CA THR A 3 -15.69 -12.09 11.43
C THR A 3 -16.06 -10.79 12.13
N LEU A 4 -17.34 -10.59 12.47
CA LEU A 4 -17.80 -9.40 13.17
C LEU A 4 -17.16 -9.31 14.57
N LEU A 5 -17.10 -10.43 15.30
CA LEU A 5 -16.44 -10.50 16.60
C LEU A 5 -14.95 -10.15 16.48
N CYS A 6 -14.27 -10.67 15.46
CA CYS A 6 -12.87 -10.33 15.18
C CYS A 6 -12.69 -8.82 14.92
N LEU A 7 -13.56 -8.22 14.12
CA LEU A 7 -13.52 -6.77 13.86
C LEU A 7 -13.77 -5.95 15.13
N LEU A 8 -14.72 -6.36 15.96
CA LEU A 8 -14.99 -5.67 17.24
C LEU A 8 -13.80 -5.74 18.18
N ILE A 9 -13.19 -6.93 18.35
CA ILE A 9 -11.99 -7.09 19.18
C ILE A 9 -10.83 -6.29 18.59
N ALA A 10 -10.61 -6.35 17.28
CA ALA A 10 -9.57 -5.60 16.59
C ALA A 10 -9.74 -4.09 16.77
N THR A 11 -10.98 -3.59 16.69
CA THR A 11 -11.30 -2.18 16.97
C THR A 11 -11.01 -1.81 18.42
N GLY A 12 -11.44 -2.65 19.37
CA GLY A 12 -11.23 -2.41 20.80
C GLY A 12 -9.74 -2.37 21.17
N VAL A 13 -8.96 -3.37 20.71
CA VAL A 13 -7.49 -3.41 20.94
C VAL A 13 -6.80 -2.24 20.23
N GLY A 14 -7.21 -1.94 19.00
CA GLY A 14 -6.65 -0.81 18.25
C GLY A 14 -6.91 0.52 18.93
N ALA A 15 -8.14 0.75 19.41
CA ALA A 15 -8.52 1.95 20.15
C ALA A 15 -7.75 2.05 21.49
N ALA A 16 -7.59 0.93 22.20
CA ALA A 16 -6.81 0.90 23.45
C ALA A 16 -5.34 1.27 23.22
N LEU A 17 -4.72 0.73 22.18
CA LEU A 17 -3.33 1.08 21.80
C LEU A 17 -3.22 2.56 21.38
N GLN A 18 -4.19 3.07 20.63
CA GLN A 18 -4.22 4.47 20.24
C GLN A 18 -4.38 5.40 21.46
N TYR A 19 -5.24 5.02 22.39
CA TYR A 19 -5.41 5.75 23.65
C TYR A 19 -4.15 5.69 24.53
N ALA A 20 -3.43 4.58 24.51
CA ALA A 20 -2.13 4.41 25.18
C ALA A 20 -0.98 5.19 24.50
N GLY A 21 -1.26 5.97 23.45
CA GLY A 21 -0.26 6.79 22.75
C GLY A 21 0.56 6.02 21.69
N VAL A 22 0.18 4.80 21.35
CA VAL A 22 0.85 4.07 20.26
C VAL A 22 0.50 4.70 18.91
N PRO A 23 1.50 5.15 18.12
CA PRO A 23 1.24 5.74 16.82
C PRO A 23 0.48 4.76 15.92
N HIS A 24 -0.57 5.25 15.24
CA HIS A 24 -1.45 4.42 14.41
C HIS A 24 -2.00 3.17 15.12
N GLY A 25 -2.35 3.31 16.41
CA GLY A 25 -2.81 2.20 17.25
C GLY A 25 -3.96 1.40 16.66
N LEU A 26 -4.92 2.05 15.97
CA LEU A 26 -6.01 1.35 15.26
C LEU A 26 -5.48 0.37 14.20
N LEU A 27 -4.48 0.77 13.42
CA LEU A 27 -3.89 -0.08 12.39
C LEU A 27 -3.10 -1.23 13.03
N LEU A 28 -2.16 -0.90 13.91
CA LEU A 28 -1.27 -1.89 14.54
C LEU A 28 -2.03 -2.88 15.41
N GLY A 29 -3.00 -2.41 16.19
CA GLY A 29 -3.86 -3.25 17.03
C GLY A 29 -4.75 -4.18 16.23
N SER A 30 -5.31 -3.70 15.11
CA SER A 30 -6.10 -4.54 14.21
C SER A 30 -5.25 -5.61 13.53
N ILE A 31 -4.02 -5.29 13.12
CA ILE A 31 -3.07 -6.26 12.56
C ILE A 31 -2.75 -7.32 13.61
N LEU A 32 -2.34 -6.90 14.81
CA LEU A 32 -1.93 -7.80 15.89
C LEU A 32 -3.07 -8.76 16.27
N THR A 33 -4.25 -8.20 16.54
CA THR A 33 -5.43 -9.00 16.93
C THR A 33 -5.80 -10.02 15.86
N SER A 34 -5.86 -9.58 14.61
CA SER A 34 -6.26 -10.47 13.51
C SER A 34 -5.18 -11.50 13.18
N ALA A 35 -3.90 -11.17 13.33
CA ALA A 35 -2.81 -12.11 13.17
C ALA A 35 -2.84 -13.19 14.26
N LEU A 36 -3.06 -12.82 15.53
CA LEU A 36 -3.20 -13.76 16.65
C LEU A 36 -4.42 -14.67 16.47
N ILE A 37 -5.56 -14.13 16.06
CA ILE A 37 -6.76 -14.93 15.77
C ILE A 37 -6.51 -15.87 14.61
N ALA A 38 -5.90 -15.37 13.53
CA ALA A 38 -5.64 -16.17 12.33
C ALA A 38 -4.67 -17.32 12.59
N SER A 39 -3.57 -17.07 13.29
CA SER A 39 -2.55 -18.08 13.57
C SER A 39 -3.02 -19.13 14.59
N ASN A 40 -3.72 -18.73 15.67
CA ASN A 40 -4.12 -19.66 16.73
C ASN A 40 -5.41 -20.42 16.41
N LEU A 41 -6.39 -19.76 15.78
CA LEU A 41 -7.68 -20.37 15.49
C LEU A 41 -7.79 -20.87 14.05
N HIS A 42 -6.73 -20.74 13.24
CA HIS A 42 -6.73 -21.04 11.80
C HIS A 42 -7.94 -20.44 11.06
N PHE A 43 -8.41 -19.29 11.55
CA PHE A 43 -9.55 -18.58 11.03
C PHE A 43 -9.12 -17.24 10.42
N ALA A 44 -9.24 -17.10 9.09
CA ALA A 44 -9.06 -15.82 8.43
C ALA A 44 -10.39 -15.07 8.38
N PRO A 45 -10.52 -13.93 9.06
CA PRO A 45 -11.72 -13.10 8.91
C PRO A 45 -11.85 -12.64 7.46
N THR A 46 -12.95 -13.02 6.83
CA THR A 46 -13.29 -12.59 5.47
C THR A 46 -14.16 -11.35 5.57
N VAL A 47 -13.71 -10.25 4.97
CA VAL A 47 -14.48 -9.02 4.82
C VAL A 47 -14.75 -8.85 3.33
N PRO A 48 -15.87 -9.39 2.81
CA PRO A 48 -16.23 -9.21 1.41
C PRO A 48 -16.25 -7.72 1.08
N LEU A 49 -15.69 -7.33 -0.06
CA LEU A 49 -15.56 -5.93 -0.49
C LEU A 49 -14.72 -5.02 0.44
N GLY A 50 -14.14 -5.56 1.52
CA GLY A 50 -13.36 -4.76 2.50
C GLY A 50 -12.19 -4.02 1.85
N LEU A 51 -11.42 -4.69 1.00
CA LEU A 51 -10.32 -4.03 0.27
C LEU A 51 -10.85 -2.95 -0.68
N GLY A 52 -11.95 -3.21 -1.37
CA GLY A 52 -12.59 -2.20 -2.25
C GLY A 52 -13.06 -0.98 -1.46
N TYR A 53 -13.68 -1.18 -0.30
CA TYR A 53 -14.06 -0.10 0.61
C TYR A 53 -12.84 0.73 1.04
N VAL A 54 -11.77 0.08 1.51
CA VAL A 54 -10.52 0.75 1.90
C VAL A 54 -9.97 1.57 0.74
N GLN A 55 -9.90 1.00 -0.45
CA GLN A 55 -9.39 1.69 -1.65
C GLN A 55 -10.24 2.90 -2.04
N VAL A 56 -11.57 2.80 -1.99
CA VAL A 56 -12.47 3.92 -2.31
C VAL A 56 -12.32 5.03 -1.27
N VAL A 57 -12.37 4.71 0.03
CA VAL A 57 -12.26 5.70 1.10
C VAL A 57 -10.93 6.44 1.04
N LEU A 58 -9.81 5.70 0.95
CA LEU A 58 -8.47 6.31 0.88
C LEU A 58 -8.25 7.06 -0.44
N GLY A 59 -8.81 6.55 -1.54
CA GLY A 59 -8.74 7.21 -2.84
C GLY A 59 -9.49 8.54 -2.84
N ILE A 60 -10.70 8.60 -2.27
CA ILE A 60 -11.45 9.85 -2.11
C ILE A 60 -10.69 10.82 -1.20
N ALA A 61 -10.26 10.36 -0.02
CA ALA A 61 -9.49 11.19 0.91
C ALA A 61 -8.25 11.80 0.26
N THR A 62 -7.52 11.01 -0.55
CA THR A 62 -6.37 11.47 -1.32
C THR A 62 -6.77 12.44 -2.43
N GLY A 63 -7.82 12.14 -3.17
CA GLY A 63 -8.31 12.98 -4.27
C GLY A 63 -8.76 14.37 -3.80
N LEU A 64 -9.29 14.49 -2.59
CA LEU A 64 -9.61 15.79 -1.98
C LEU A 64 -8.38 16.69 -1.78
N MET A 65 -7.19 16.10 -1.63
CA MET A 65 -5.94 16.84 -1.46
C MET A 65 -5.44 17.50 -2.78
N PHE A 66 -6.04 17.18 -3.94
CA PHE A 66 -5.76 17.90 -5.19
C PHE A 66 -6.10 19.40 -5.13
N LYS A 67 -6.84 19.85 -4.13
CA LYS A 67 -7.04 21.27 -3.84
C LYS A 67 -5.70 22.00 -3.61
N ALA A 68 -4.78 21.36 -2.88
CA ALA A 68 -3.47 21.92 -2.51
C ALA A 68 -2.35 21.55 -3.51
N TRP A 69 -2.67 20.87 -4.62
CA TRP A 69 -1.67 20.49 -5.61
C TRP A 69 -1.22 21.70 -6.42
N ASP A 70 0.05 22.02 -6.31
CA ASP A 70 0.70 23.14 -6.99
C ASP A 70 1.51 22.71 -8.24
N SER A 71 1.93 23.69 -9.03
CA SER A 71 2.73 23.47 -10.23
C SER A 71 4.14 22.95 -9.92
N HIS A 72 4.70 23.30 -8.77
CA HIS A 72 6.02 22.83 -8.34
C HIS A 72 6.00 21.32 -8.07
N THR A 73 5.01 20.84 -7.33
CA THR A 73 4.81 19.40 -7.08
C THR A 73 4.59 18.64 -8.39
N ALA A 74 3.82 19.20 -9.32
CA ALA A 74 3.60 18.60 -10.63
C ALA A 74 4.88 18.52 -11.46
N ALA A 75 5.71 19.57 -11.45
CA ALA A 75 6.98 19.60 -12.17
C ALA A 75 8.01 18.60 -11.61
N ALA A 76 8.03 18.38 -10.30
CA ALA A 76 8.92 17.44 -9.65
C ALA A 76 8.53 15.98 -9.88
N LEU A 77 7.27 15.68 -10.24
CA LEU A 77 6.76 14.32 -10.37
C LEU A 77 7.51 13.49 -11.40
N LEU A 78 7.66 13.98 -12.61
CA LEU A 78 8.25 13.22 -13.72
C LEU A 78 9.74 12.88 -13.49
N PRO A 79 10.60 13.83 -13.08
CA PRO A 79 11.96 13.51 -12.69
C PRO A 79 12.04 12.56 -11.49
N SER A 80 11.16 12.71 -10.50
CA SER A 80 11.10 11.84 -9.33
C SER A 80 10.73 10.40 -9.70
N LEU A 81 9.86 10.19 -10.69
CA LEU A 81 9.59 8.86 -11.24
C LEU A 81 10.83 8.24 -11.88
N GLY A 82 11.70 9.03 -12.52
CA GLY A 82 12.99 8.57 -13.01
C GLY A 82 13.87 8.02 -11.88
N PHE A 83 13.99 8.75 -10.77
CA PHE A 83 14.67 8.26 -9.57
C PHE A 83 14.03 6.99 -9.00
N LEU A 84 12.69 6.90 -8.98
CA LEU A 84 11.98 5.70 -8.55
C LEU A 84 12.39 4.47 -9.37
N PHE A 85 12.46 4.56 -10.70
CA PHE A 85 12.81 3.43 -11.55
C PHE A 85 14.21 2.91 -11.28
N VAL A 86 15.20 3.81 -11.16
CA VAL A 86 16.57 3.43 -10.83
C VAL A 86 16.62 2.84 -9.42
N CYS A 87 15.94 3.46 -8.46
CA CYS A 87 15.84 2.97 -7.09
C CYS A 87 15.29 1.55 -7.03
N LEU A 88 14.19 1.26 -7.75
CA LEU A 88 13.60 -0.08 -7.82
C LEU A 88 14.56 -1.11 -8.41
N ALA A 89 15.26 -0.77 -9.49
CA ALA A 89 16.25 -1.66 -10.10
C ALA A 89 17.35 -2.00 -9.11
N VAL A 90 17.88 -1.01 -8.37
CA VAL A 90 18.92 -1.20 -7.34
C VAL A 90 18.36 -2.02 -6.16
N GLN A 91 17.14 -1.74 -5.69
CA GLN A 91 16.50 -2.50 -4.61
C GLN A 91 16.36 -3.98 -4.97
N ILE A 92 15.81 -4.29 -6.13
CA ILE A 92 15.60 -5.67 -6.60
C ILE A 92 16.94 -6.38 -6.76
N THR A 93 17.93 -5.71 -7.36
CA THR A 93 19.25 -6.31 -7.61
C THR A 93 20.00 -6.57 -6.31
N VAL A 94 20.11 -5.59 -5.43
CA VAL A 94 20.88 -5.70 -4.18
C VAL A 94 20.22 -6.69 -3.22
N ALA A 95 18.94 -6.52 -2.94
CA ALA A 95 18.23 -7.41 -2.01
C ALA A 95 18.09 -8.84 -2.58
N GLY A 96 17.84 -8.97 -3.89
CA GLY A 96 17.81 -10.27 -4.57
C GLY A 96 19.17 -10.98 -4.57
N PHE A 97 20.25 -10.26 -4.86
CA PHE A 97 21.61 -10.79 -4.80
C PHE A 97 21.98 -11.23 -3.38
N TRP A 98 21.58 -10.45 -2.36
CA TRP A 98 21.81 -10.82 -0.97
C TRP A 98 21.08 -12.12 -0.59
N LEU A 99 19.81 -12.28 -0.96
CA LEU A 99 19.06 -13.53 -0.74
C LEU A 99 19.69 -14.72 -1.48
N PHE A 100 20.13 -14.50 -2.71
CA PHE A 100 20.74 -15.54 -3.53
C PHE A 100 22.11 -15.98 -2.97
N ARG A 101 23.01 -15.04 -2.69
CA ARG A 101 24.41 -15.34 -2.29
C ARG A 101 24.58 -15.59 -0.81
N VAL A 102 23.91 -14.80 0.03
CA VAL A 102 24.12 -14.84 1.50
C VAL A 102 23.14 -15.77 2.20
N SER A 103 21.86 -15.74 1.78
CA SER A 103 20.84 -16.62 2.35
C SER A 103 20.79 -18.00 1.66
N GLY A 104 21.54 -18.23 0.59
CA GLY A 104 21.62 -19.51 -0.13
C GLY A 104 20.33 -19.91 -0.86
N TRP A 105 19.52 -18.91 -1.24
CA TRP A 105 18.28 -19.18 -1.96
C TRP A 105 18.56 -19.38 -3.45
N ASN A 106 17.67 -20.11 -4.16
CA ASN A 106 17.75 -20.14 -5.60
C ASN A 106 17.37 -18.76 -6.20
N LEU A 107 17.85 -18.48 -7.40
CA LEU A 107 17.65 -17.17 -8.06
C LEU A 107 16.18 -16.81 -8.22
N LYS A 108 15.32 -17.79 -8.58
CA LYS A 108 13.88 -17.61 -8.77
C LYS A 108 13.22 -17.12 -7.49
N ASP A 109 13.38 -17.84 -6.38
CA ASP A 109 12.79 -17.47 -5.10
C ASP A 109 13.35 -16.13 -4.58
N SER A 110 14.64 -15.86 -4.79
CA SER A 110 15.28 -14.60 -4.39
C SER A 110 14.64 -13.40 -5.11
N LEU A 111 14.45 -13.50 -6.42
CA LEU A 111 13.81 -12.44 -7.21
C LEU A 111 12.34 -12.28 -6.85
N LEU A 112 11.60 -13.40 -6.69
CA LEU A 112 10.19 -13.37 -6.30
C LEU A 112 9.99 -12.74 -4.91
N ALA A 113 10.86 -13.04 -3.94
CA ALA A 113 10.76 -12.52 -2.59
C ALA A 113 10.96 -10.99 -2.52
N VAL A 114 11.86 -10.44 -3.34
CA VAL A 114 12.14 -8.99 -3.35
C VAL A 114 11.26 -8.20 -4.31
N TYR A 115 10.56 -8.88 -5.23
CA TYR A 115 9.72 -8.20 -6.23
C TYR A 115 8.63 -7.36 -5.53
N PRO A 116 8.58 -6.05 -5.76
CA PRO A 116 7.66 -5.17 -5.02
C PRO A 116 6.25 -5.06 -5.65
N GLY A 117 5.81 -6.08 -6.37
CA GLY A 117 4.49 -6.20 -6.99
C GLY A 117 3.46 -6.90 -6.11
N ALA A 118 2.21 -6.93 -6.55
CA ALA A 118 1.19 -7.77 -5.93
C ALA A 118 1.56 -9.26 -6.14
N LEU A 119 1.50 -10.05 -5.06
CA LEU A 119 1.79 -11.48 -5.10
C LEU A 119 1.02 -12.20 -6.23
N ALA A 120 -0.23 -11.81 -6.47
CA ALA A 120 -1.07 -12.37 -7.53
C ALA A 120 -0.44 -12.22 -8.91
N ALA A 121 0.09 -11.04 -9.25
CA ALA A 121 0.71 -10.81 -10.56
C ALA A 121 1.99 -11.63 -10.78
N VAL A 122 2.70 -11.94 -9.69
CA VAL A 122 3.89 -12.78 -9.72
C VAL A 122 3.50 -14.26 -9.87
N PHE A 123 2.37 -14.67 -9.30
CA PHE A 123 1.88 -16.06 -9.39
C PHE A 123 1.24 -16.37 -10.73
N ASP A 124 0.49 -15.45 -11.33
CA ASP A 124 -0.09 -15.62 -12.67
C ASP A 124 1.00 -15.85 -13.73
N LEU A 125 2.19 -15.25 -13.54
CA LEU A 125 3.29 -15.41 -14.49
C LEU A 125 4.00 -16.76 -14.40
N LEU A 126 3.87 -17.43 -13.27
CA LEU A 126 4.57 -18.68 -12.96
C LEU A 126 3.69 -19.92 -13.07
N GLU A 127 2.54 -19.79 -13.70
CA GLU A 127 1.45 -20.73 -14.05
C GLU A 127 1.51 -22.20 -13.54
N SER A 128 2.57 -22.68 -12.95
CA SER A 128 2.71 -24.11 -12.65
C SER A 128 3.22 -24.48 -11.26
N GLU A 129 3.69 -23.55 -10.43
CA GLU A 129 4.25 -23.91 -9.12
C GLU A 129 3.77 -22.99 -8.00
N ARG A 130 3.22 -23.59 -6.94
CA ARG A 130 2.90 -22.93 -5.68
C ARG A 130 4.11 -22.13 -5.20
N ALA A 131 3.93 -20.85 -4.89
CA ALA A 131 4.99 -20.05 -4.28
C ALA A 131 5.56 -20.80 -3.07
N SER A 132 6.87 -20.84 -2.99
CA SER A 132 7.56 -21.40 -1.83
C SER A 132 7.12 -20.65 -0.56
N GLY A 133 6.80 -21.36 0.52
CA GLY A 133 6.38 -20.77 1.79
C GLY A 133 7.35 -19.66 2.27
N LYS A 134 8.65 -19.81 2.01
CA LYS A 134 9.66 -18.77 2.34
C LYS A 134 9.46 -17.43 1.60
N VAL A 135 8.99 -17.45 0.34
CA VAL A 135 8.67 -16.23 -0.43
C VAL A 135 7.49 -15.52 0.23
N ILE A 136 6.44 -16.27 0.58
CA ILE A 136 5.26 -15.72 1.28
C ILE A 136 5.66 -15.08 2.62
N VAL A 137 6.50 -15.75 3.40
CA VAL A 137 7.01 -15.22 4.69
C VAL A 137 7.74 -13.88 4.47
N VAL A 138 8.64 -13.78 3.49
CA VAL A 138 9.38 -12.52 3.23
C VAL A 138 8.42 -11.39 2.84
N HIS A 139 7.39 -11.67 2.02
CA HIS A 139 6.39 -10.67 1.68
C HIS A 139 5.59 -10.19 2.89
N LEU A 140 5.23 -11.10 3.81
CA LEU A 140 4.52 -10.73 5.04
C LEU A 140 5.41 -9.99 6.03
N VAL A 141 6.66 -10.43 6.19
CA VAL A 141 7.66 -9.71 6.99
C VAL A 141 7.86 -8.30 6.44
N ARG A 142 7.94 -8.15 5.12
CA ARG A 142 8.05 -6.83 4.48
C ARG A 142 6.84 -5.96 4.80
N LEU A 143 5.64 -6.49 4.61
CA LEU A 143 4.41 -5.75 4.88
C LEU A 143 4.35 -5.29 6.33
N LEU A 144 4.62 -6.19 7.28
CA LEU A 144 4.59 -5.89 8.71
C LEU A 144 5.70 -4.93 9.12
N SER A 145 6.96 -5.20 8.71
CA SER A 145 8.11 -4.36 9.08
C SER A 145 7.95 -2.93 8.59
N ILE A 146 7.49 -2.73 7.35
CA ILE A 146 7.27 -1.40 6.80
C ILE A 146 6.10 -0.72 7.53
N THR A 147 5.00 -1.43 7.77
CA THR A 147 3.86 -0.86 8.51
C THR A 147 4.29 -0.39 9.90
N VAL A 148 5.01 -1.21 10.64
CA VAL A 148 5.54 -0.84 11.97
C VAL A 148 6.50 0.34 11.85
N LEU A 149 7.47 0.26 10.95
CA LEU A 149 8.48 1.31 10.77
C LEU A 149 7.84 2.67 10.48
N VAL A 150 6.96 2.75 9.46
CA VAL A 150 6.33 4.03 9.10
C VAL A 150 5.37 4.54 10.17
N SER A 151 4.68 3.64 10.88
CA SER A 151 3.80 4.02 11.98
C SER A 151 4.54 4.70 13.13
N PHE A 152 5.76 4.27 13.44
CA PHE A 152 6.57 4.90 14.49
C PHE A 152 7.35 6.13 14.02
N LEU A 153 7.74 6.19 12.76
CA LEU A 153 8.49 7.34 12.22
C LEU A 153 7.60 8.52 11.85
N ILE A 154 6.35 8.28 11.52
CA ILE A 154 5.41 9.30 11.08
C ILE A 154 4.26 9.36 12.10
N PRO A 155 4.34 10.24 13.10
CA PRO A 155 3.27 10.37 14.08
C PRO A 155 2.00 10.89 13.41
N ALA A 156 0.85 10.33 13.81
CA ALA A 156 -0.43 10.83 13.38
C ALA A 156 -0.65 12.24 13.95
N GLN A 157 -1.03 13.20 13.09
CA GLN A 157 -1.42 14.53 13.52
C GLN A 157 -2.82 14.43 14.13
N THR A 158 -2.91 14.67 15.44
CA THR A 158 -4.16 14.57 16.22
C THR A 158 -5.28 15.47 15.70
N ASN A 159 -4.94 16.55 15.01
CA ASN A 159 -5.89 17.52 14.48
C ASN A 159 -6.73 16.99 13.29
N LEU A 160 -6.29 15.93 12.60
CA LEU A 160 -7.06 15.31 11.51
C LEU A 160 -8.18 14.38 12.03
N VAL A 161 -8.08 13.93 13.28
CA VAL A 161 -9.04 13.00 13.90
C VAL A 161 -10.30 13.70 14.41
N LEU A 162 -10.22 15.01 14.66
CA LEU A 162 -11.28 15.82 15.28
C LEU A 162 -11.92 16.85 14.34
N ALA A 163 -11.63 16.82 13.03
CA ALA A 163 -12.37 17.64 12.09
C ALA A 163 -13.85 17.24 12.16
N GLU A 164 -14.68 18.12 12.71
CA GLU A 164 -16.13 17.91 12.74
C GLU A 164 -16.59 17.68 11.30
N ALA A 165 -17.27 16.55 11.09
CA ALA A 165 -17.86 16.26 9.80
C ALA A 165 -18.83 17.39 9.45
N SER A 166 -18.52 18.16 8.42
CA SER A 166 -19.44 19.18 7.91
C SER A 166 -20.80 18.54 7.65
N PRO A 167 -21.91 19.16 8.09
CA PRO A 167 -23.23 18.60 7.84
C PRO A 167 -23.40 18.38 6.34
N LEU A 168 -23.65 17.13 5.94
CA LEU A 168 -23.89 16.75 4.55
C LEU A 168 -25.19 17.42 4.09
N LEU A 169 -25.10 18.54 3.40
CA LEU A 169 -26.24 19.10 2.68
C LEU A 169 -26.70 18.06 1.64
N THR A 170 -28.01 18.01 1.39
CA THR A 170 -28.62 17.02 0.47
C THR A 170 -27.93 17.02 -0.92
N GLY A 171 -27.52 18.19 -1.41
CA GLY A 171 -26.76 18.31 -2.67
C GLY A 171 -25.39 17.63 -2.63
N THR A 172 -24.64 17.82 -1.55
CA THR A 172 -23.32 17.19 -1.35
C THR A 172 -23.46 15.66 -1.25
N LEU A 173 -24.54 15.16 -0.62
CA LEU A 173 -24.79 13.72 -0.53
C LEU A 173 -25.00 13.09 -1.93
N VAL A 174 -25.77 13.71 -2.80
CA VAL A 174 -25.98 13.23 -4.18
C VAL A 174 -24.66 13.20 -4.95
N ILE A 175 -23.83 14.24 -4.82
CA ILE A 175 -22.51 14.32 -5.46
C ILE A 175 -21.60 13.20 -4.95
N VAL A 176 -21.54 12.98 -3.63
CA VAL A 176 -20.72 11.92 -3.04
C VAL A 176 -21.18 10.53 -3.46
N LEU A 177 -22.51 10.28 -3.49
CA LEU A 177 -23.06 9.01 -3.97
C LEU A 177 -22.75 8.77 -5.45
N SER A 178 -22.85 9.82 -6.29
CA SER A 178 -22.48 9.72 -7.71
C SER A 178 -20.99 9.41 -7.88
N LEU A 179 -20.14 10.02 -7.08
CA LEU A 179 -18.69 9.75 -7.05
C LEU A 179 -18.40 8.29 -6.65
N ILE A 180 -19.03 7.80 -5.60
CA ILE A 180 -18.88 6.41 -5.15
C ILE A 180 -19.35 5.43 -6.24
N ALA A 181 -20.51 5.69 -6.85
CA ALA A 181 -21.05 4.86 -7.94
C ALA A 181 -20.07 4.82 -9.13
N LEU A 182 -19.51 5.97 -9.51
CA LEU A 182 -18.51 6.10 -10.56
C LEU A 182 -17.25 5.29 -10.21
N CYS A 183 -16.74 5.42 -8.98
CA CYS A 183 -15.58 4.67 -8.49
C CYS A 183 -15.80 3.17 -8.56
N ILE A 184 -16.98 2.70 -8.16
CA ILE A 184 -17.34 1.29 -8.20
C ILE A 184 -17.50 0.81 -9.65
N GLY A 185 -18.15 1.58 -10.50
CA GLY A 185 -18.39 1.24 -11.91
C GLY A 185 -17.09 1.09 -12.70
N ILE A 186 -16.29 2.17 -12.75
CA ILE A 186 -15.01 2.18 -13.46
C ILE A 186 -14.00 1.23 -12.78
N GLY A 187 -13.95 1.21 -11.44
CA GLY A 187 -13.07 0.32 -10.70
C GLY A 187 -13.31 -1.16 -11.02
N ARG A 188 -14.57 -1.57 -11.23
CA ARG A 188 -14.90 -2.94 -11.67
C ARG A 188 -14.41 -3.23 -13.09
N VAL A 189 -14.48 -2.27 -13.99
CA VAL A 189 -13.95 -2.42 -15.36
C VAL A 189 -12.42 -2.56 -15.30
N LEU A 190 -11.74 -1.69 -14.57
CA LEU A 190 -10.29 -1.75 -14.38
C LEU A 190 -9.85 -3.05 -13.70
N LEU A 191 -10.65 -3.56 -12.75
CA LEU A 191 -10.39 -4.86 -12.11
C LEU A 191 -10.41 -6.01 -13.13
N ARG A 192 -11.36 -5.99 -14.08
CA ARG A 192 -11.47 -7.04 -15.13
C ARG A 192 -10.27 -7.06 -16.09
N ILE A 193 -9.64 -5.92 -16.32
CA ILE A 193 -8.44 -5.83 -17.17
C ILE A 193 -7.14 -5.94 -16.36
N GLY A 194 -7.23 -6.30 -15.07
CA GLY A 194 -6.08 -6.60 -14.23
C GLY A 194 -5.33 -5.38 -13.69
N VAL A 195 -5.92 -4.16 -13.73
CA VAL A 195 -5.25 -2.97 -13.17
C VAL A 195 -5.13 -3.11 -11.64
N PRO A 196 -3.93 -2.92 -11.06
CA PRO A 196 -3.74 -3.00 -9.63
C PRO A 196 -4.39 -1.81 -8.89
N ALA A 197 -4.93 -2.07 -7.69
CA ALA A 197 -5.65 -1.10 -6.86
C ALA A 197 -6.71 -0.26 -7.63
N PRO A 198 -7.61 -0.91 -8.40
CA PRO A 198 -8.44 -0.23 -9.40
C PRO A 198 -9.41 0.77 -8.78
N PHE A 199 -9.98 0.45 -7.61
CA PHE A 199 -10.90 1.35 -6.92
C PHE A 199 -10.19 2.57 -6.33
N MET A 200 -8.95 2.42 -5.85
CA MET A 200 -8.16 3.54 -5.34
C MET A 200 -7.76 4.48 -6.49
N LEU A 201 -7.25 3.93 -7.59
CA LEU A 201 -6.88 4.73 -8.77
C LEU A 201 -8.08 5.53 -9.29
N THR A 202 -9.21 4.87 -9.48
CA THR A 202 -10.44 5.53 -9.94
C THR A 202 -10.89 6.61 -8.97
N ALA A 203 -10.88 6.32 -7.66
CA ALA A 203 -11.31 7.26 -6.64
C ALA A 203 -10.41 8.50 -6.57
N ILE A 204 -9.09 8.35 -6.65
CA ILE A 204 -8.14 9.47 -6.69
C ILE A 204 -8.44 10.38 -7.88
N VAL A 205 -8.52 9.79 -9.08
CA VAL A 205 -8.72 10.56 -10.33
C VAL A 205 -10.10 11.20 -10.36
N ALA A 206 -11.16 10.44 -10.10
CA ALA A 206 -12.53 10.96 -10.13
C ALA A 206 -12.73 12.07 -9.08
N THR A 207 -12.25 11.89 -7.85
CA THR A 207 -12.36 12.92 -6.82
C THR A 207 -11.54 14.15 -7.19
N GLY A 208 -10.33 13.98 -7.73
CA GLY A 208 -9.51 15.11 -8.21
C GLY A 208 -10.22 15.93 -9.27
N VAL A 209 -10.91 15.27 -10.22
CA VAL A 209 -11.75 15.93 -11.23
C VAL A 209 -12.90 16.67 -10.58
N TYR A 210 -13.66 16.04 -9.68
CA TYR A 210 -14.79 16.67 -8.96
C TYR A 210 -14.34 17.90 -8.16
N VAL A 211 -13.19 17.83 -7.51
CA VAL A 211 -12.58 18.97 -6.78
C VAL A 211 -12.23 20.10 -7.73
N LYS A 212 -11.60 19.82 -8.87
CA LYS A 212 -11.23 20.86 -9.86
C LYS A 212 -12.45 21.46 -10.56
N MET A 213 -13.55 20.72 -10.69
CA MET A 213 -14.83 21.21 -11.20
C MET A 213 -15.65 22.00 -10.16
N GLY A 214 -15.17 22.06 -8.89
CA GLY A 214 -15.86 22.79 -7.82
C GLY A 214 -17.08 22.08 -7.23
N PHE A 215 -17.25 20.78 -7.49
CA PHE A 215 -18.39 20.02 -6.96
C PHE A 215 -18.27 19.68 -5.47
N LEU A 216 -17.06 19.72 -4.92
CA LEU A 216 -16.74 19.35 -3.54
C LEU A 216 -15.98 20.47 -2.79
N PRO A 217 -16.52 21.71 -2.70
CA PRO A 217 -15.78 22.85 -2.17
C PRO A 217 -15.35 22.68 -0.71
N ASP A 218 -16.23 22.16 0.14
CA ASP A 218 -16.03 22.04 1.59
C ASP A 218 -16.19 20.60 2.11
N PHE A 219 -16.28 19.61 1.20
CA PHE A 219 -16.42 18.23 1.59
C PHE A 219 -15.10 17.70 2.18
N GLN A 220 -15.22 17.06 3.33
CA GLN A 220 -14.14 16.33 4.00
C GLN A 220 -14.61 14.90 4.28
N MET A 221 -13.67 13.95 4.19
CA MET A 221 -13.98 12.56 4.54
C MET A 221 -14.31 12.46 6.03
N PRO A 222 -15.46 11.86 6.39
CA PRO A 222 -15.79 11.64 7.79
C PRO A 222 -14.70 10.81 8.48
N PRO A 223 -14.15 11.23 9.63
CA PRO A 223 -13.07 10.52 10.33
C PRO A 223 -13.41 9.06 10.63
N TRP A 224 -14.66 8.75 10.97
CA TRP A 224 -15.10 7.38 11.23
C TRP A 224 -14.92 6.45 10.02
N SER A 225 -15.07 6.96 8.79
CA SER A 225 -14.91 6.15 7.57
C SER A 225 -13.45 5.77 7.33
N VAL A 226 -12.52 6.68 7.60
CA VAL A 226 -11.07 6.41 7.52
C VAL A 226 -10.65 5.47 8.66
N ASN A 227 -11.14 5.68 9.88
CA ASN A 227 -10.86 4.79 11.01
C ASN A 227 -11.38 3.37 10.74
N PHE A 228 -12.58 3.23 10.19
CA PHE A 228 -13.14 1.93 9.83
C PHE A 228 -12.34 1.27 8.69
N ALA A 229 -11.92 2.04 7.68
CA ALA A 229 -11.02 1.54 6.63
C ALA A 229 -9.68 1.05 7.22
N THR A 230 -9.15 1.76 8.21
CA THR A 230 -7.91 1.38 8.93
C THR A 230 -8.06 0.04 9.66
N VAL A 231 -9.17 -0.16 10.37
CA VAL A 231 -9.45 -1.45 11.05
C VAL A 231 -9.63 -2.59 10.06
N ILE A 232 -10.38 -2.37 8.97
CA ILE A 232 -10.54 -3.37 7.91
C ILE A 232 -9.18 -3.73 7.32
N LEU A 233 -8.37 -2.72 6.96
CA LEU A 233 -7.05 -2.96 6.39
C LEU A 233 -6.16 -3.76 7.34
N GLY A 234 -6.07 -3.35 8.61
CA GLY A 234 -5.31 -4.09 9.61
C GLY A 234 -5.77 -5.53 9.76
N THR A 235 -7.09 -5.74 9.73
CA THR A 235 -7.69 -7.08 9.78
C THR A 235 -7.32 -7.93 8.54
N LEU A 236 -7.35 -7.33 7.35
CA LEU A 236 -6.96 -8.02 6.11
C LEU A 236 -5.46 -8.38 6.11
N ILE A 237 -4.61 -7.50 6.62
CA ILE A 237 -3.17 -7.76 6.77
C ILE A 237 -2.94 -8.90 7.77
N GLY A 238 -3.52 -8.81 8.97
CA GLY A 238 -3.38 -9.82 10.01
C GLY A 238 -3.92 -11.20 9.59
N SER A 239 -4.99 -11.25 8.79
CA SER A 239 -5.56 -12.50 8.29
C SER A 239 -4.60 -13.32 7.40
N LYS A 240 -3.58 -12.68 6.81
CA LYS A 240 -2.55 -13.34 5.99
C LYS A 240 -1.67 -14.31 6.78
N PHE A 241 -1.68 -14.22 8.13
CA PHE A 241 -0.90 -15.10 8.99
C PHE A 241 -1.57 -16.46 9.28
N LYS A 242 -2.77 -16.71 8.75
CA LYS A 242 -3.53 -17.97 8.97
C LYS A 242 -2.74 -19.23 8.61
N ASP A 243 -2.04 -19.20 7.47
CA ASP A 243 -1.39 -20.39 6.91
C ASP A 243 0.14 -20.38 7.13
N ILE A 244 0.63 -19.51 8.03
CA ILE A 244 2.05 -19.38 8.33
C ILE A 244 2.33 -19.95 9.71
N SER A 245 3.21 -20.94 9.76
CA SER A 245 3.68 -21.47 11.03
C SER A 245 4.68 -20.52 11.70
N LEU A 246 4.69 -20.51 13.02
CA LEU A 246 5.69 -19.76 13.78
C LEU A 246 7.11 -20.22 13.45
N ALA A 247 7.29 -21.53 13.18
CA ALA A 247 8.56 -22.09 12.76
C ALA A 247 9.05 -21.52 11.41
N ASP A 248 8.16 -21.37 10.43
CA ASP A 248 8.49 -20.76 9.14
C ASP A 248 8.84 -19.27 9.29
N LEU A 249 8.08 -18.57 10.15
CA LEU A 249 8.33 -17.16 10.44
C LEU A 249 9.71 -16.96 11.09
N VAL A 250 10.09 -17.79 12.07
CA VAL A 250 11.41 -17.74 12.71
C VAL A 250 12.52 -18.12 11.71
N ARG A 251 12.30 -19.18 10.93
CA ARG A 251 13.30 -19.71 9.99
C ARG A 251 13.62 -18.75 8.85
N HIS A 252 12.61 -18.09 8.30
CA HIS A 252 12.75 -17.21 7.11
C HIS A 252 12.63 -15.73 7.45
N GLY A 253 12.17 -15.39 8.65
CA GLY A 253 11.96 -14.02 9.10
C GLY A 253 13.23 -13.17 9.07
N ARG A 254 14.37 -13.73 9.48
CA ARG A 254 15.67 -13.04 9.41
C ARG A 254 16.01 -12.62 7.98
N SER A 255 15.84 -13.51 7.00
CA SER A 255 16.05 -13.21 5.58
C SER A 255 15.06 -12.14 5.09
N GLY A 256 13.81 -12.20 5.57
CA GLY A 256 12.80 -11.18 5.30
C GLY A 256 13.18 -9.81 5.83
N VAL A 257 13.49 -9.71 7.13
CA VAL A 257 13.88 -8.45 7.77
C VAL A 257 15.10 -7.84 7.09
N MET A 258 16.13 -8.64 6.81
CA MET A 258 17.36 -8.13 6.20
C MET A 258 17.12 -7.61 4.78
N SER A 259 16.37 -8.36 3.94
CA SER A 259 16.05 -7.91 2.59
C SER A 259 15.23 -6.62 2.60
N VAL A 260 14.24 -6.51 3.50
CA VAL A 260 13.44 -5.29 3.68
C VAL A 260 14.29 -4.12 4.14
N SER A 261 15.16 -4.33 5.12
CA SER A 261 16.07 -3.29 5.61
C SER A 261 16.97 -2.74 4.50
N LEU A 262 17.52 -3.62 3.65
CA LEU A 262 18.30 -3.20 2.48
C LEU A 262 17.46 -2.34 1.53
N MET A 263 16.25 -2.76 1.21
CA MET A 263 15.38 -2.00 0.30
C MET A 263 14.99 -0.64 0.89
N VAL A 264 14.69 -0.58 2.19
CA VAL A 264 14.33 0.66 2.90
C VAL A 264 15.51 1.64 2.96
N LEU A 265 16.72 1.14 3.22
CA LEU A 265 17.94 1.95 3.22
C LEU A 265 18.27 2.49 1.82
N ILE A 266 18.11 1.67 0.78
CA ILE A 266 18.28 2.12 -0.61
C ILE A 266 17.25 3.20 -0.94
N ALA A 267 15.96 3.00 -0.55
CA ALA A 267 14.94 4.03 -0.73
C ALA A 267 15.32 5.34 -0.02
N ALA A 268 15.87 5.28 1.19
CA ALA A 268 16.32 6.46 1.93
C ALA A 268 17.48 7.18 1.22
N ALA A 269 18.48 6.45 0.75
CA ALA A 269 19.60 7.02 0.00
C ALA A 269 19.12 7.72 -1.28
N PHE A 270 18.24 7.08 -2.05
CA PHE A 270 17.65 7.68 -3.25
C PHE A 270 16.74 8.88 -2.94
N ALA A 271 16.00 8.84 -1.84
CA ALA A 271 15.15 9.96 -1.40
C ALA A 271 16.01 11.18 -1.06
N VAL A 272 17.12 11.01 -0.34
CA VAL A 272 18.07 12.09 -0.03
C VAL A 272 18.70 12.65 -1.32
N LEU A 273 19.11 11.77 -2.24
CA LEU A 273 19.67 12.19 -3.52
C LEU A 273 18.65 12.98 -4.35
N ALA A 274 17.46 12.44 -4.51
CA ALA A 274 16.38 13.09 -5.25
C ALA A 274 15.94 14.41 -4.60
N SER A 275 15.88 14.48 -3.27
CA SER A 275 15.58 15.71 -2.53
C SER A 275 16.57 16.83 -2.85
N ARG A 276 17.88 16.53 -2.92
CA ARG A 276 18.91 17.52 -3.28
C ARG A 276 18.80 18.01 -4.71
N VAL A 277 18.33 17.16 -5.62
CA VAL A 277 18.19 17.52 -7.06
C VAL A 277 16.89 18.22 -7.34
N LEU A 278 15.79 17.80 -6.72
CA LEU A 278 14.43 18.25 -7.02
C LEU A 278 13.90 19.31 -6.05
N GLY A 279 14.57 19.55 -4.92
CA GLY A 279 14.09 20.44 -3.86
C GLY A 279 12.82 19.94 -3.15
N SER A 280 12.45 18.68 -3.35
CA SER A 280 11.26 18.06 -2.76
C SER A 280 11.54 17.53 -1.35
N ASP A 281 10.48 17.40 -0.52
CA ASP A 281 10.60 16.87 0.83
C ASP A 281 11.16 15.44 0.86
N PRO A 282 12.28 15.19 1.57
CA PRO A 282 12.92 13.89 1.59
C PRO A 282 12.06 12.79 2.22
N LEU A 283 11.18 13.12 3.18
CA LEU A 283 10.30 12.16 3.82
C LEU A 283 9.21 11.68 2.85
N SER A 284 8.60 12.59 2.11
CA SER A 284 7.64 12.27 1.05
C SER A 284 8.28 11.43 -0.06
N LEU A 285 9.51 11.75 -0.48
CA LEU A 285 10.27 10.96 -1.45
C LEU A 285 10.62 9.57 -0.92
N TRP A 286 11.02 9.47 0.34
CA TRP A 286 11.32 8.18 0.97
C TRP A 286 10.10 7.27 0.99
N LEU A 287 8.95 7.78 1.42
CA LEU A 287 7.69 7.04 1.36
C LEU A 287 7.29 6.65 -0.06
N ALA A 288 7.51 7.55 -1.04
CA ALA A 288 7.22 7.29 -2.44
C ALA A 288 8.08 6.15 -3.03
N TYR A 289 9.35 6.04 -2.59
CA TYR A 289 10.30 5.02 -3.08
C TYR A 289 10.31 3.73 -2.26
N MET A 290 9.70 3.75 -1.08
CA MET A 290 9.69 2.61 -0.16
C MET A 290 8.87 1.44 -0.74
N PRO A 291 9.34 0.19 -0.64
CA PRO A 291 8.53 -0.97 -0.98
C PRO A 291 7.45 -1.17 0.10
N GLY A 292 6.17 -1.27 -0.28
CA GLY A 292 5.11 -1.47 0.72
C GLY A 292 3.73 -1.60 0.10
N ALA A 293 2.74 -1.88 0.95
CA ALA A 293 1.34 -1.83 0.55
C ALA A 293 0.90 -0.37 0.41
N ILE A 294 0.33 -0.04 -0.75
CA ILE A 294 -0.12 1.31 -1.07
C ILE A 294 -1.15 1.81 -0.04
N GLU A 295 -2.04 0.94 0.41
CA GLU A 295 -3.10 1.27 1.36
C GLU A 295 -2.54 1.65 2.74
N THR A 296 -1.52 0.91 3.22
CA THR A 296 -0.86 1.23 4.49
C THR A 296 -0.15 2.57 4.44
N ILE A 297 0.60 2.80 3.36
CA ILE A 297 1.33 4.06 3.17
C ILE A 297 0.35 5.22 3.00
N ALA A 298 -0.79 5.00 2.32
CA ALA A 298 -1.85 6.00 2.21
C ALA A 298 -2.39 6.42 3.58
N ILE A 299 -2.72 5.46 4.46
CA ILE A 299 -3.21 5.76 5.82
C ILE A 299 -2.18 6.56 6.60
N VAL A 300 -0.93 6.11 6.62
CA VAL A 300 0.12 6.76 7.41
C VAL A 300 0.46 8.15 6.86
N ALA A 301 0.58 8.29 5.54
CA ALA A 301 0.85 9.58 4.90
C ALA A 301 -0.31 10.56 5.09
N PHE A 302 -1.55 10.09 4.98
CA PHE A 302 -2.75 10.90 5.24
C PHE A 302 -2.78 11.37 6.70
N SER A 303 -2.62 10.45 7.66
CA SER A 303 -2.62 10.78 9.09
C SER A 303 -1.43 11.65 9.50
N GLY A 304 -0.30 11.56 8.80
CA GLY A 304 0.90 12.38 9.00
C GLY A 304 0.86 13.75 8.32
N GLY A 305 -0.21 14.09 7.58
CA GLY A 305 -0.32 15.37 6.89
C GLY A 305 0.67 15.56 5.73
N LEU A 306 1.17 14.47 5.14
CA LEU A 306 2.15 14.50 4.06
C LEU A 306 1.47 14.69 2.69
N ASN A 307 2.26 14.91 1.63
CA ASN A 307 1.75 15.02 0.26
C ASN A 307 1.33 13.64 -0.28
N VAL A 308 0.15 13.17 0.15
CA VAL A 308 -0.37 11.84 -0.15
C VAL A 308 -0.53 11.62 -1.64
N VAL A 309 -0.96 12.64 -2.40
CA VAL A 309 -1.15 12.55 -3.86
C VAL A 309 0.18 12.22 -4.54
N PHE A 310 1.25 12.94 -4.19
CA PHE A 310 2.60 12.69 -4.72
C PHE A 310 3.08 11.28 -4.39
N ILE A 311 2.96 10.87 -3.14
CA ILE A 311 3.40 9.55 -2.65
C ILE A 311 2.63 8.44 -3.38
N LEU A 312 1.30 8.51 -3.41
CA LEU A 312 0.47 7.46 -4.00
C LEU A 312 0.61 7.38 -5.51
N THR A 313 0.86 8.50 -6.20
CA THR A 313 1.14 8.48 -7.64
C THR A 313 2.37 7.62 -7.94
N HIS A 314 3.46 7.75 -7.16
CA HIS A 314 4.64 6.89 -7.31
C HIS A 314 4.31 5.41 -7.08
N HIS A 315 3.54 5.10 -6.04
CA HIS A 315 3.12 3.72 -5.76
C HIS A 315 2.24 3.13 -6.86
N LEU A 316 1.29 3.92 -7.40
CA LEU A 316 0.44 3.49 -8.51
C LEU A 316 1.24 3.25 -9.79
N VAL A 317 2.12 4.20 -10.17
CA VAL A 317 3.00 4.04 -11.33
C VAL A 317 3.89 2.81 -11.18
N ARG A 318 4.49 2.61 -10.01
CA ARG A 318 5.27 1.40 -9.71
C ARG A 318 4.44 0.13 -9.87
N MET A 319 3.23 0.09 -9.32
CA MET A 319 2.36 -1.09 -9.40
C MET A 319 1.98 -1.42 -10.84
N VAL A 320 1.60 -0.41 -11.63
CA VAL A 320 1.28 -0.57 -13.05
C VAL A 320 2.50 -1.06 -13.82
N MET A 321 3.65 -0.41 -13.64
CA MET A 321 4.88 -0.80 -14.32
C MET A 321 5.30 -2.23 -14.01
N LEU A 322 5.29 -2.60 -12.73
CA LEU A 322 5.68 -3.94 -12.29
C LEU A 322 4.65 -5.01 -12.67
N HIS A 323 3.39 -4.65 -12.86
CA HIS A 323 2.37 -5.58 -13.36
C HIS A 323 2.64 -5.96 -14.82
N PHE A 324 3.04 -4.99 -15.65
CA PHE A 324 3.29 -5.21 -17.07
C PHE A 324 4.73 -5.61 -17.42
N ALA A 325 5.70 -5.32 -16.55
CA ALA A 325 7.11 -5.62 -16.80
C ALA A 325 7.41 -7.08 -17.21
N PRO A 326 6.82 -8.09 -16.55
CA PRO A 326 7.03 -9.48 -16.94
C PRO A 326 6.50 -9.81 -18.33
N ALA A 327 5.32 -9.30 -18.70
CA ALA A 327 4.75 -9.51 -20.03
C ALA A 327 5.64 -8.94 -21.14
N VAL A 328 6.21 -7.75 -20.91
CA VAL A 328 7.17 -7.10 -21.84
C VAL A 328 8.44 -7.92 -21.97
N LEU A 329 8.97 -8.47 -20.87
CA LEU A 329 10.17 -9.31 -20.91
C LEU A 329 9.96 -10.62 -21.68
N VAL A 330 8.81 -11.27 -21.51
CA VAL A 330 8.44 -12.49 -22.26
C VAL A 330 8.31 -12.17 -23.76
N GLN A 331 7.66 -11.07 -24.10
CA GLN A 331 7.51 -10.63 -25.47
C GLN A 331 8.88 -10.34 -26.13
N ALA A 332 9.75 -9.61 -25.40
CA ALA A 332 11.09 -9.28 -25.91
C ALA A 332 11.97 -10.53 -26.13
N ARG A 333 11.83 -11.58 -25.29
CA ARG A 333 12.49 -12.87 -25.50
C ARG A 333 11.99 -13.57 -26.76
N ARG A 334 10.67 -13.67 -26.96
CA ARG A 334 10.09 -14.29 -28.15
C ARG A 334 10.53 -13.61 -29.44
N TRP A 335 10.67 -12.28 -29.43
CA TRP A 335 11.17 -11.51 -30.57
C TRP A 335 12.62 -11.87 -30.90
N ARG A 336 13.50 -11.97 -29.90
CA ARG A 336 14.90 -12.39 -30.13
C ARG A 336 15.03 -13.82 -30.64
N GLU A 337 14.17 -14.72 -30.17
CA GLU A 337 14.14 -16.13 -30.62
C GLU A 337 13.55 -16.28 -32.04
N SER A 338 12.78 -15.31 -32.54
CA SER A 338 12.24 -15.30 -33.92
C SER A 338 13.20 -14.69 -34.94
N GLU A 339 14.24 -13.96 -34.49
CA GLU A 339 15.26 -13.35 -35.36
C GLU A 339 16.56 -14.20 -35.44
N SER A 340 16.69 -15.23 -34.59
CA SER A 340 17.81 -16.18 -34.61
C SER A 340 17.46 -17.46 -35.36
#